data_5c2c4692e14faf2a47d273529b324442
#
_entry.id   5c2c4692e14faf2a47d273529b324442
#
_cell.length_a   1.000
_cell.length_b   1.000
_cell.length_c   1.000
_cell.angle_alpha   90.00
_cell.angle_beta   90.00
_cell.angle_gamma   90.00
#
_symmetry.space_group_name_H-M   'P 1'
#
loop_
_entity.id
_entity.type
_entity.pdbx_description
1 polymer ?
#
loop_
_entity_poly.entity_id
_entity_poly.type
_entity_poly.pdbx_seq_one_letter_code
_entity_poly.pdbx_strand_id
1 'polypeptide(L)'
;VIRDFYDKPHAVTHHVARFTNYDSSKSKRSRRMKVGILGAGFMGSTHARGYAKIPGVTVAAIASRTLAKAKALTDEVGGVPTTDDLAIINDPTIDAVSITLPTSLHKPMTLAALAAGKHVLLEKPFALTVADCDAMIAAWQASGKFLMIGQTLRFWPEYKALVGFVQSGAIGKPFSAIATRLSQQPAWSSWFTDPTQSGGAVIDLMIHDIDALNWLFGQPQSIYCRGRQSAPGMWDHMLATVDYGSGAAMIEASELLPRDYPFSMSLIVHCEGGRVEYLFKAGGVSVEMGGGIDSLTVYEPGKNYPLPVPDRGSDAWAAEVAHFVDCVQNQRPPTIGTPTQARLAVAMANGARASLEGGGVISLPASP
;
A
#
# COMPACT_ATOMS: atom_id res chain seq x y z
N VAL A 1 33.21 -3.37 -44.64
CA VAL A 1 32.07 -2.88 -45.43
C VAL A 1 30.89 -2.75 -44.47
N ILE A 2 30.82 -1.69 -43.73
CA ILE A 2 29.61 -1.07 -43.13
C ILE A 2 30.06 0.31 -42.64
N ARG A 3 29.94 1.32 -43.48
CA ARG A 3 29.85 2.74 -43.17
C ARG A 3 28.81 3.29 -44.11
N ASP A 4 28.09 4.30 -43.65
CA ASP A 4 27.11 5.16 -44.31
C ASP A 4 25.65 4.76 -44.08
N PHE A 5 25.11 5.30 -42.97
CA PHE A 5 23.72 5.76 -42.87
C PHE A 5 23.58 6.78 -41.71
N TYR A 6 24.24 7.95 -41.88
CA TYR A 6 23.93 9.19 -41.15
C TYR A 6 24.21 10.34 -42.11
N ASP A 7 23.17 10.91 -42.66
CA ASP A 7 23.06 12.32 -43.08
C ASP A 7 21.87 12.50 -44.01
N LYS A 8 20.75 12.95 -43.46
CA LYS A 8 19.80 13.85 -44.14
C LYS A 8 19.05 14.70 -43.11
N PRO A 9 19.14 16.02 -43.12
CA PRO A 9 18.37 16.90 -42.28
C PRO A 9 16.95 17.05 -42.81
N HIS A 10 15.94 16.61 -42.04
CA HIS A 10 14.57 17.01 -42.29
C HIS A 10 14.31 18.36 -41.65
N ALA A 11 14.01 19.34 -42.49
CA ALA A 11 13.57 20.68 -42.09
C ALA A 11 12.27 20.58 -41.26
N VAL A 12 12.32 20.91 -39.99
CA VAL A 12 11.15 21.09 -39.13
C VAL A 12 10.73 22.56 -39.22
N THR A 13 9.66 22.84 -39.95
CA THR A 13 9.02 24.16 -39.98
C THR A 13 8.44 24.49 -38.61
N HIS A 14 9.02 25.47 -37.97
CA HIS A 14 8.54 26.04 -36.69
C HIS A 14 7.24 26.82 -36.97
N HIS A 15 6.09 26.26 -36.62
CA HIS A 15 4.88 27.05 -36.37
C HIS A 15 4.99 27.65 -34.97
N VAL A 16 5.36 28.90 -34.91
CA VAL A 16 5.29 29.73 -33.69
C VAL A 16 3.81 30.03 -33.43
N ALA A 17 3.19 29.24 -32.56
CA ALA A 17 1.91 29.58 -31.99
C ALA A 17 2.10 30.77 -31.03
N ARG A 18 1.46 31.90 -31.38
CA ARG A 18 1.36 33.08 -30.53
C ARG A 18 0.65 32.68 -29.23
N PHE A 19 1.38 32.59 -28.14
CA PHE A 19 0.78 32.56 -26.81
C PHE A 19 0.16 33.93 -26.54
N THR A 20 -1.16 33.99 -26.58
CA THR A 20 -1.92 35.12 -26.05
C THR A 20 -1.68 35.26 -24.57
N ASN A 21 -1.43 36.48 -24.14
CA ASN A 21 -1.18 36.88 -22.75
C ASN A 21 -2.16 36.21 -21.79
N TYR A 22 -1.66 35.30 -20.95
CA TYR A 22 -2.40 34.78 -19.81
C TYR A 22 -2.39 35.87 -18.74
N ASP A 23 -3.55 36.44 -18.47
CA ASP A 23 -3.76 37.44 -17.44
C ASP A 23 -3.47 36.83 -16.06
N SER A 24 -2.31 37.17 -15.51
CA SER A 24 -1.82 36.67 -14.21
C SER A 24 -2.55 37.29 -12.98
N SER A 25 -3.61 38.07 -13.18
CA SER A 25 -4.27 38.83 -12.12
C SER A 25 -5.38 38.08 -11.36
N LYS A 26 -5.68 36.80 -11.71
CA LYS A 26 -6.61 35.94 -10.96
C LYS A 26 -5.93 34.70 -10.38
N SER A 27 -4.90 34.87 -9.59
CA SER A 27 -4.48 33.87 -8.63
C SER A 27 -5.60 33.72 -7.58
N LYS A 28 -6.58 32.84 -7.83
CA LYS A 28 -7.37 32.26 -6.75
C LYS A 28 -6.34 31.64 -5.82
N ARG A 29 -6.12 32.22 -4.63
CA ARG A 29 -5.42 31.52 -3.53
C ARG A 29 -6.14 30.17 -3.40
N SER A 30 -5.54 29.10 -3.91
CA SER A 30 -6.13 27.77 -3.75
C SER A 30 -6.27 27.55 -2.24
N ARG A 31 -7.49 27.31 -1.78
CA ARG A 31 -7.77 27.02 -0.38
C ARG A 31 -6.85 25.83 0.00
N ARG A 32 -6.09 25.99 1.10
CA ARG A 32 -5.27 24.88 1.62
C ARG A 32 -6.16 23.69 1.94
N MET A 33 -5.78 22.52 1.48
CA MET A 33 -6.45 21.26 1.82
C MET A 33 -6.22 20.96 3.30
N LYS A 34 -7.30 20.74 4.05
CA LYS A 34 -7.25 20.39 5.46
C LYS A 34 -7.49 18.89 5.64
N VAL A 35 -6.61 18.24 6.38
CA VAL A 35 -6.68 16.78 6.63
C VAL A 35 -6.80 16.52 8.13
N GLY A 36 -7.69 15.61 8.51
CA GLY A 36 -7.78 15.05 9.84
C GLY A 36 -7.10 13.68 9.91
N ILE A 37 -6.47 13.37 11.03
CA ILE A 37 -5.81 12.07 11.27
C ILE A 37 -6.57 11.34 12.38
N LEU A 38 -7.07 10.14 12.09
CA LEU A 38 -7.73 9.28 13.07
C LEU A 38 -6.74 8.18 13.48
N GLY A 39 -6.22 8.30 14.71
CA GLY A 39 -5.16 7.46 15.24
C GLY A 39 -3.79 8.13 15.24
N ALA A 40 -3.14 8.20 16.41
CA ALA A 40 -1.78 8.72 16.59
C ALA A 40 -0.79 7.59 16.93
N GLY A 41 -0.93 6.44 16.26
CA GLY A 41 0.02 5.33 16.29
C GLY A 41 1.17 5.53 15.29
N PHE A 42 1.90 4.44 14.98
CA PHE A 42 2.99 4.47 14.01
C PHE A 42 2.53 5.05 12.66
N MET A 43 1.51 4.46 12.03
CA MET A 43 1.02 4.93 10.72
C MET A 43 0.39 6.32 10.80
N GLY A 44 -0.35 6.66 11.87
CA GLY A 44 -0.88 8.01 12.03
C GLY A 44 0.19 9.07 12.12
N SER A 45 1.30 8.78 12.82
CA SER A 45 2.46 9.67 12.88
C SER A 45 3.16 9.80 11.52
N THR A 46 3.30 8.69 10.80
CA THR A 46 3.89 8.65 9.46
C THR A 46 3.06 9.49 8.47
N HIS A 47 1.74 9.30 8.44
CA HIS A 47 0.83 10.08 7.59
C HIS A 47 0.85 11.57 7.97
N ALA A 48 0.76 11.89 9.25
CA ALA A 48 0.77 13.28 9.71
C ALA A 48 2.04 14.03 9.27
N ARG A 49 3.22 13.40 9.42
CA ARG A 49 4.51 13.94 8.95
C ARG A 49 4.56 14.05 7.42
N GLY A 50 3.98 13.07 6.71
CA GLY A 50 3.86 13.10 5.26
C GLY A 50 3.04 14.32 4.80
N TYR A 51 1.83 14.50 5.33
CA TYR A 51 0.98 15.65 5.00
C TYR A 51 1.63 16.99 5.33
N ALA A 52 2.30 17.11 6.48
CA ALA A 52 2.94 18.36 6.90
C ALA A 52 4.04 18.83 5.95
N LYS A 53 4.65 17.93 5.18
CA LYS A 53 5.69 18.25 4.17
C LYS A 53 5.11 18.69 2.83
N ILE A 54 3.80 18.52 2.57
CA ILE A 54 3.20 18.81 1.27
C ILE A 54 2.74 20.28 1.21
N PRO A 55 3.26 21.10 0.28
CA PRO A 55 2.80 22.49 0.12
C PRO A 55 1.28 22.54 -0.14
N GLY A 56 0.61 23.46 0.54
CA GLY A 56 -0.84 23.64 0.36
C GLY A 56 -1.71 22.65 1.15
N VAL A 57 -1.13 21.77 1.96
CA VAL A 57 -1.82 20.88 2.89
C VAL A 57 -1.63 21.35 4.33
N THR A 58 -2.60 21.08 5.18
CA THR A 58 -2.55 21.39 6.62
C THR A 58 -3.18 20.22 7.38
N VAL A 59 -2.46 19.67 8.36
CA VAL A 59 -3.03 18.76 9.34
C VAL A 59 -3.88 19.62 10.28
N ALA A 60 -5.22 19.47 10.22
CA ALA A 60 -6.16 20.30 10.97
C ALA A 60 -6.41 19.78 12.38
N ALA A 61 -6.51 18.46 12.53
CA ALA A 61 -6.73 17.81 13.81
C ALA A 61 -6.19 16.39 13.82
N ILE A 62 -5.83 15.91 15.00
CA ILE A 62 -5.34 14.52 15.21
C ILE A 62 -6.11 13.93 16.40
N ALA A 63 -6.75 12.79 16.18
CA ALA A 63 -7.42 12.04 17.22
C ALA A 63 -6.59 10.86 17.73
N SER A 64 -6.68 10.61 19.03
CA SER A 64 -6.11 9.40 19.64
C SER A 64 -6.87 9.09 20.94
N ARG A 65 -7.06 7.81 21.26
CA ARG A 65 -7.61 7.38 22.57
C ARG A 65 -6.86 8.00 23.76
N THR A 66 -5.61 8.36 23.57
CA THR A 66 -4.79 9.04 24.60
C THR A 66 -4.50 10.45 24.11
N LEU A 67 -5.12 11.46 24.73
CA LEU A 67 -4.94 12.87 24.35
C LEU A 67 -3.47 13.28 24.30
N ALA A 68 -2.65 12.79 25.23
CA ALA A 68 -1.21 13.09 25.26
C ALA A 68 -0.48 12.64 23.99
N LYS A 69 -0.87 11.50 23.36
CA LYS A 69 -0.29 11.05 22.08
C LYS A 69 -0.72 11.97 20.93
N ALA A 70 -1.99 12.36 20.88
CA ALA A 70 -2.48 13.32 19.90
C ALA A 70 -1.76 14.66 20.03
N LYS A 71 -1.62 15.15 21.29
CA LYS A 71 -0.94 16.41 21.59
C LYS A 71 0.53 16.37 21.17
N ALA A 72 1.28 15.33 21.52
CA ALA A 72 2.68 15.21 21.15
C ALA A 72 2.86 15.30 19.62
N LEU A 73 1.96 14.66 18.84
CA LEU A 73 2.04 14.69 17.39
C LEU A 73 1.59 16.05 16.82
N THR A 74 0.57 16.70 17.41
CA THR A 74 0.16 18.06 16.98
C THR A 74 1.20 19.12 17.33
N ASP A 75 1.96 18.95 18.39
CA ASP A 75 3.07 19.83 18.73
C ASP A 75 4.19 19.78 17.64
N GLU A 76 4.32 18.63 16.95
CA GLU A 76 5.30 18.43 15.87
C GLU A 76 4.78 18.96 14.50
N VAL A 77 3.56 18.61 14.11
CA VAL A 77 3.05 18.81 12.74
C VAL A 77 1.98 19.90 12.64
N GLY A 78 1.51 20.43 13.76
CA GLY A 78 0.38 21.33 13.84
C GLY A 78 -0.95 20.61 14.01
N GLY A 79 -2.03 21.39 14.11
CA GLY A 79 -3.40 20.91 14.28
C GLY A 79 -3.90 20.92 15.72
N VAL A 80 -5.12 20.43 15.92
CA VAL A 80 -5.81 20.38 17.22
C VAL A 80 -5.84 18.94 17.72
N PRO A 81 -5.33 18.63 18.92
CA PRO A 81 -5.43 17.28 19.49
C PRO A 81 -6.83 17.03 20.05
N THR A 82 -7.35 15.83 19.83
CA THR A 82 -8.65 15.40 20.38
C THR A 82 -8.64 13.91 20.74
N THR A 83 -9.63 13.47 21.51
CA THR A 83 -9.93 12.05 21.73
C THR A 83 -11.18 11.59 20.96
N ASP A 84 -11.79 12.47 20.16
CA ASP A 84 -13.03 12.23 19.45
C ASP A 84 -12.78 12.20 17.93
N ASP A 85 -12.78 10.98 17.37
CA ASP A 85 -12.65 10.75 15.93
C ASP A 85 -13.83 11.37 15.15
N LEU A 86 -15.04 11.33 15.72
CA LEU A 86 -16.24 11.84 15.06
C LEU A 86 -16.26 13.37 15.02
N ALA A 87 -15.65 14.05 15.98
CA ALA A 87 -15.49 15.50 15.93
C ALA A 87 -14.66 15.92 14.70
N ILE A 88 -13.61 15.18 14.35
CA ILE A 88 -12.82 15.40 13.12
C ILE A 88 -13.64 15.11 11.87
N ILE A 89 -14.34 13.98 11.84
CA ILE A 89 -15.17 13.57 10.71
C ILE A 89 -16.27 14.60 10.42
N ASN A 90 -16.92 15.13 11.46
CA ASN A 90 -18.04 16.04 11.32
C ASN A 90 -17.61 17.52 11.15
N ASP A 91 -16.34 17.87 11.27
CA ASP A 91 -15.86 19.23 11.02
C ASP A 91 -16.00 19.59 9.52
N PRO A 92 -16.88 20.53 9.14
CA PRO A 92 -17.11 20.88 7.75
C PRO A 92 -15.90 21.56 7.08
N THR A 93 -14.92 22.00 7.87
CA THR A 93 -13.70 22.66 7.35
C THR A 93 -12.64 21.67 6.91
N ILE A 94 -12.72 20.38 7.30
CA ILE A 94 -11.81 19.31 6.93
C ILE A 94 -12.26 18.70 5.59
N ASP A 95 -11.33 18.58 4.66
CA ASP A 95 -11.57 18.09 3.29
C ASP A 95 -11.41 16.57 3.18
N ALA A 96 -10.46 16.01 3.93
CA ALA A 96 -10.12 14.60 3.90
C ALA A 96 -9.73 14.09 5.29
N VAL A 97 -9.84 12.78 5.47
CA VAL A 97 -9.35 12.10 6.68
C VAL A 97 -8.41 10.96 6.31
N SER A 98 -7.40 10.76 7.16
CA SER A 98 -6.54 9.58 7.14
C SER A 98 -6.93 8.68 8.30
N ILE A 99 -7.38 7.46 8.00
CA ILE A 99 -7.84 6.49 9.00
C ILE A 99 -6.72 5.48 9.24
N THR A 100 -6.08 5.57 10.40
CA THR A 100 -4.93 4.75 10.83
C THR A 100 -5.21 4.06 12.16
N LEU A 101 -6.44 3.61 12.31
CA LEU A 101 -6.99 2.93 13.47
C LEU A 101 -6.79 1.40 13.35
N PRO A 102 -7.05 0.62 14.43
CA PRO A 102 -7.15 -0.83 14.31
C PRO A 102 -8.16 -1.27 13.25
N THR A 103 -7.89 -2.37 12.55
CA THR A 103 -8.65 -2.82 11.38
C THR A 103 -10.16 -2.98 11.65
N SER A 104 -10.53 -3.41 12.85
CA SER A 104 -11.93 -3.53 13.27
C SER A 104 -12.71 -2.19 13.22
N LEU A 105 -12.02 -1.06 13.25
CA LEU A 105 -12.61 0.29 13.18
C LEU A 105 -12.62 0.87 11.75
N HIS A 106 -11.99 0.22 10.78
CA HIS A 106 -11.91 0.73 9.41
C HIS A 106 -13.29 0.96 8.79
N LYS A 107 -14.16 -0.05 8.84
CA LYS A 107 -15.52 0.06 8.27
C LYS A 107 -16.35 1.18 8.91
N PRO A 108 -16.60 1.21 10.23
CA PRO A 108 -17.46 2.24 10.81
C PRO A 108 -16.93 3.66 10.57
N MET A 109 -15.62 3.89 10.67
CA MET A 109 -15.03 5.21 10.47
C MET A 109 -15.04 5.63 8.99
N THR A 110 -14.79 4.70 8.06
CA THR A 110 -14.86 4.98 6.62
C THR A 110 -16.30 5.34 6.20
N LEU A 111 -17.30 4.58 6.66
CA LEU A 111 -18.70 4.88 6.37
C LEU A 111 -19.11 6.25 6.90
N ALA A 112 -18.72 6.58 8.13
CA ALA A 112 -18.99 7.89 8.72
C ALA A 112 -18.31 9.03 7.93
N ALA A 113 -17.03 8.85 7.56
CA ALA A 113 -16.29 9.86 6.81
C ALA A 113 -16.88 10.11 5.42
N LEU A 114 -17.22 9.05 4.68
CA LEU A 114 -17.87 9.18 3.36
C LEU A 114 -19.23 9.85 3.45
N ALA A 115 -20.04 9.48 4.45
CA ALA A 115 -21.35 10.11 4.71
C ALA A 115 -21.22 11.60 5.07
N ALA A 116 -20.14 11.99 5.78
CA ALA A 116 -19.82 13.39 6.09
C ALA A 116 -19.15 14.12 4.91
N GLY A 117 -19.05 13.50 3.73
CA GLY A 117 -18.50 14.10 2.53
C GLY A 117 -16.98 14.28 2.53
N LYS A 118 -16.23 13.43 3.25
CA LYS A 118 -14.76 13.46 3.29
C LYS A 118 -14.16 12.56 2.24
N HIS A 119 -13.02 12.97 1.65
CA HIS A 119 -12.11 12.04 0.98
C HIS A 119 -11.39 11.20 2.03
N VAL A 120 -11.07 9.95 1.73
CA VAL A 120 -10.52 9.00 2.72
C VAL A 120 -9.26 8.34 2.20
N LEU A 121 -8.16 8.46 2.95
CA LEU A 121 -7.03 7.55 2.90
C LEU A 121 -7.16 6.58 4.07
N LEU A 122 -7.37 5.30 3.77
CA LEU A 122 -7.57 4.26 4.76
C LEU A 122 -6.36 3.33 4.79
N GLU A 123 -5.83 3.05 5.97
CA GLU A 123 -4.75 2.08 6.12
C GLU A 123 -5.17 0.66 5.74
N LYS A 124 -4.16 -0.12 5.33
CA LYS A 124 -4.33 -1.56 5.12
C LYS A 124 -4.45 -2.30 6.49
N PRO A 125 -5.07 -3.48 6.50
CA PRO A 125 -5.90 -4.08 5.45
C PRO A 125 -7.19 -3.30 5.26
N PHE A 126 -7.81 -3.36 4.08
CA PHE A 126 -9.06 -2.64 3.81
C PHE A 126 -10.14 -2.95 4.86
N ALA A 127 -10.34 -4.23 5.17
CA ALA A 127 -11.20 -4.71 6.26
C ALA A 127 -10.78 -6.12 6.67
N LEU A 128 -11.44 -6.67 7.72
CA LEU A 128 -11.27 -8.06 8.14
C LEU A 128 -12.04 -9.04 7.23
N THR A 129 -13.11 -8.61 6.58
CA THR A 129 -13.99 -9.44 5.75
C THR A 129 -14.28 -8.80 4.40
N VAL A 130 -14.57 -9.65 3.41
CA VAL A 130 -14.99 -9.19 2.07
C VAL A 130 -16.31 -8.43 2.15
N ALA A 131 -17.25 -8.86 2.98
CA ALA A 131 -18.55 -8.20 3.16
C ALA A 131 -18.40 -6.76 3.69
N ASP A 132 -17.41 -6.51 4.57
CA ASP A 132 -17.11 -5.17 5.04
C ASP A 132 -16.45 -4.31 3.95
N CYS A 133 -15.59 -4.90 3.13
CA CYS A 133 -15.07 -4.22 1.93
C CYS A 133 -16.20 -3.81 0.99
N ASP A 134 -17.14 -4.72 0.69
CA ASP A 134 -18.27 -4.47 -0.20
C ASP A 134 -19.18 -3.34 0.31
N ALA A 135 -19.44 -3.31 1.61
CA ALA A 135 -20.21 -2.23 2.23
C ALA A 135 -19.51 -0.87 2.09
N MET A 136 -18.19 -0.83 2.28
CA MET A 136 -17.42 0.42 2.11
C MET A 136 -17.32 0.84 0.63
N ILE A 137 -17.20 -0.12 -0.31
CA ILE A 137 -17.21 0.14 -1.75
C ILE A 137 -18.55 0.76 -2.16
N ALA A 138 -19.67 0.19 -1.73
CA ALA A 138 -21.01 0.74 -2.03
C ALA A 138 -21.17 2.16 -1.51
N ALA A 139 -20.74 2.44 -0.27
CA ALA A 139 -20.77 3.78 0.30
C ALA A 139 -19.84 4.75 -0.44
N TRP A 140 -18.65 4.31 -0.82
CA TRP A 140 -17.72 5.09 -1.61
C TRP A 140 -18.31 5.49 -2.97
N GLN A 141 -18.88 4.53 -3.72
CA GLN A 141 -19.51 4.79 -5.02
C GLN A 141 -20.67 5.80 -4.92
N ALA A 142 -21.43 5.76 -3.83
CA ALA A 142 -22.52 6.69 -3.60
C ALA A 142 -22.09 8.09 -3.13
N SER A 143 -20.87 8.22 -2.56
CA SER A 143 -20.44 9.46 -1.87
C SER A 143 -19.95 10.57 -2.81
N GLY A 144 -19.50 10.23 -4.02
CA GLY A 144 -18.79 11.14 -4.92
C GLY A 144 -17.43 11.61 -4.39
N LYS A 145 -16.87 10.92 -3.39
CA LYS A 145 -15.56 11.18 -2.78
C LYS A 145 -14.53 10.15 -3.21
N PHE A 146 -13.26 10.41 -2.95
CA PHE A 146 -12.20 9.43 -3.19
C PHE A 146 -11.98 8.61 -1.94
N LEU A 147 -11.81 7.31 -2.14
CA LEU A 147 -11.34 6.34 -1.17
C LEU A 147 -10.11 5.66 -1.73
N MET A 148 -8.98 5.76 -1.04
CA MET A 148 -7.72 5.09 -1.36
C MET A 148 -7.30 4.24 -0.16
N ILE A 149 -6.78 3.05 -0.42
CA ILE A 149 -6.28 2.14 0.60
C ILE A 149 -4.76 2.17 0.60
N GLY A 150 -4.15 2.23 1.78
CA GLY A 150 -2.71 2.31 2.00
C GLY A 150 -1.95 1.05 1.62
N GLN A 151 -1.91 0.72 0.34
CA GLN A 151 -1.15 -0.41 -0.21
C GLN A 151 0.30 0.04 -0.50
N THR A 152 1.08 0.25 0.56
CA THR A 152 2.38 0.92 0.53
C THR A 152 3.38 0.29 -0.43
N LEU A 153 3.37 -1.04 -0.64
CA LEU A 153 4.29 -1.69 -1.58
C LEU A 153 4.12 -1.19 -3.03
N ARG A 154 2.94 -0.71 -3.39
CA ARG A 154 2.69 -0.09 -4.70
C ARG A 154 3.40 1.26 -4.87
N PHE A 155 3.88 1.85 -3.78
CA PHE A 155 4.69 3.08 -3.74
C PHE A 155 6.16 2.81 -3.43
N TRP A 156 6.51 1.57 -3.06
CA TRP A 156 7.88 1.16 -2.74
C TRP A 156 8.72 1.11 -4.02
N PRO A 157 9.83 1.89 -4.12
CA PRO A 157 10.56 2.04 -5.38
C PRO A 157 11.01 0.73 -6.02
N GLU A 158 11.52 -0.21 -5.23
CA GLU A 158 12.01 -1.50 -5.70
C GLU A 158 10.88 -2.39 -6.21
N TYR A 159 9.72 -2.42 -5.53
CA TYR A 159 8.53 -3.15 -6.01
C TYR A 159 8.00 -2.54 -7.31
N LYS A 160 7.95 -1.21 -7.40
CA LYS A 160 7.55 -0.51 -8.65
C LYS A 160 8.48 -0.85 -9.80
N ALA A 161 9.80 -0.82 -9.56
CA ALA A 161 10.79 -1.14 -10.58
C ALA A 161 10.69 -2.61 -11.02
N LEU A 162 10.57 -3.53 -10.06
CA LEU A 162 10.43 -4.97 -10.34
C LEU A 162 9.17 -5.26 -11.15
N VAL A 163 8.00 -4.82 -10.66
CA VAL A 163 6.73 -5.09 -11.32
C VAL A 163 6.69 -4.43 -12.70
N GLY A 164 7.13 -3.18 -12.82
CA GLY A 164 7.22 -2.49 -14.10
C GLY A 164 8.14 -3.18 -15.10
N PHE A 165 9.29 -3.70 -14.64
CA PHE A 165 10.22 -4.46 -15.48
C PHE A 165 9.61 -5.78 -15.98
N VAL A 166 8.96 -6.55 -15.09
CA VAL A 166 8.28 -7.79 -15.49
C VAL A 166 7.13 -7.51 -16.45
N GLN A 167 6.32 -6.51 -16.18
CA GLN A 167 5.18 -6.13 -17.04
C GLN A 167 5.62 -5.57 -18.39
N SER A 168 6.85 -5.05 -18.52
CA SER A 168 7.41 -4.64 -19.81
C SER A 168 7.66 -5.81 -20.77
N GLY A 169 7.69 -7.05 -20.25
CA GLY A 169 8.00 -8.25 -21.02
C GLY A 169 9.48 -8.41 -21.41
N ALA A 170 10.38 -7.61 -20.84
CA ALA A 170 11.81 -7.59 -21.19
C ALA A 170 12.49 -8.97 -21.04
N ILE A 171 12.01 -9.81 -20.12
CA ILE A 171 12.51 -11.18 -19.91
C ILE A 171 11.41 -12.24 -20.10
N GLY A 172 10.43 -11.96 -20.97
CA GLY A 172 9.30 -12.85 -21.24
C GLY A 172 8.20 -12.79 -20.18
N LYS A 173 7.22 -13.71 -20.28
CA LYS A 173 6.07 -13.75 -19.36
C LYS A 173 6.45 -14.34 -18.01
N PRO A 174 5.94 -13.79 -16.89
CA PRO A 174 6.11 -14.42 -15.58
C PRO A 174 5.26 -15.70 -15.51
N PHE A 175 5.83 -16.76 -14.91
CA PHE A 175 5.14 -18.04 -14.69
C PHE A 175 5.17 -18.50 -13.23
N SER A 176 6.07 -17.96 -12.39
CA SER A 176 6.02 -18.20 -10.96
C SER A 176 6.65 -17.05 -10.16
N ALA A 177 6.22 -16.93 -8.89
CA ALA A 177 6.82 -15.99 -7.94
C ALA A 177 6.93 -16.59 -6.54
N ILE A 178 7.90 -16.07 -5.76
CA ILE A 178 8.08 -16.38 -4.35
C ILE A 178 8.14 -15.05 -3.60
N ALA A 179 7.26 -14.88 -2.62
CA ALA A 179 7.26 -13.72 -1.74
C ALA A 179 7.53 -14.15 -0.30
N THR A 180 8.35 -13.42 0.43
CA THR A 180 8.59 -13.65 1.85
C THR A 180 8.46 -12.36 2.65
N ARG A 181 7.91 -12.48 3.88
CA ARG A 181 7.83 -11.37 4.82
C ARG A 181 7.94 -11.89 6.24
N LEU A 182 9.07 -11.61 6.87
CA LEU A 182 9.47 -12.20 8.14
C LEU A 182 9.77 -11.11 9.16
N SER A 183 9.12 -11.19 10.31
CA SER A 183 9.31 -10.27 11.42
C SER A 183 9.17 -10.99 12.76
N GLN A 184 9.51 -10.31 13.82
CA GLN A 184 9.07 -10.65 15.18
C GLN A 184 7.65 -10.14 15.40
N GLN A 185 6.96 -10.70 16.38
CA GLN A 185 5.60 -10.25 16.74
C GLN A 185 5.61 -8.78 17.17
N PRO A 186 4.69 -7.95 16.64
CA PRO A 186 4.57 -6.55 17.03
C PRO A 186 4.27 -6.40 18.53
N ALA A 187 5.11 -5.66 19.25
CA ALA A 187 4.97 -5.44 20.69
C ALA A 187 4.49 -4.03 21.09
N TRP A 188 4.31 -3.14 20.10
CA TRP A 188 4.01 -1.73 20.35
C TRP A 188 2.51 -1.43 20.59
N SER A 189 1.62 -2.41 20.35
CA SER A 189 0.19 -2.24 20.61
C SER A 189 -0.50 -3.58 20.82
N SER A 190 -1.36 -3.66 21.85
CA SER A 190 -2.06 -4.90 22.24
C SER A 190 -3.12 -5.37 21.24
N TRP A 191 -3.62 -4.50 20.33
CA TRP A 191 -4.65 -4.90 19.38
C TRP A 191 -4.13 -5.89 18.31
N PHE A 192 -2.80 -5.93 18.08
CA PHE A 192 -2.19 -6.89 17.15
C PHE A 192 -2.38 -8.34 17.59
N THR A 193 -2.43 -8.58 18.91
CA THR A 193 -2.61 -9.94 19.47
C THR A 193 -4.07 -10.33 19.68
N ASP A 194 -5.01 -9.50 19.26
CA ASP A 194 -6.44 -9.77 19.28
C ASP A 194 -6.94 -10.08 17.86
N PRO A 195 -7.31 -11.35 17.56
CA PRO A 195 -7.73 -11.75 16.21
C PRO A 195 -9.01 -11.05 15.74
N THR A 196 -9.83 -10.54 16.68
CA THR A 196 -11.05 -9.80 16.33
C THR A 196 -10.76 -8.37 15.89
N GLN A 197 -9.58 -7.85 16.19
CA GLN A 197 -9.13 -6.51 15.84
C GLN A 197 -8.15 -6.50 14.66
N SER A 198 -7.16 -7.41 14.67
CA SER A 198 -6.11 -7.48 13.65
C SER A 198 -6.38 -8.50 12.55
N GLY A 199 -7.05 -9.59 12.90
CA GLY A 199 -7.19 -10.75 12.04
C GLY A 199 -5.97 -11.69 12.03
N GLY A 200 -4.92 -11.41 12.84
CA GLY A 200 -3.65 -12.12 12.82
C GLY A 200 -2.76 -11.76 11.63
N ALA A 201 -1.54 -12.27 11.62
CA ALA A 201 -0.58 -11.97 10.55
C ALA A 201 -1.06 -12.41 9.16
N VAL A 202 -2.00 -13.36 9.05
CA VAL A 202 -2.63 -13.74 7.77
C VAL A 202 -3.38 -12.58 7.11
N ILE A 203 -3.94 -11.66 7.90
CA ILE A 203 -4.65 -10.47 7.41
C ILE A 203 -3.75 -9.23 7.51
N ASP A 204 -2.99 -9.06 8.59
CA ASP A 204 -2.23 -7.83 8.80
C ASP A 204 -0.89 -7.82 8.06
N LEU A 205 -0.14 -8.93 8.07
CA LEU A 205 1.21 -9.01 7.49
C LEU A 205 1.21 -9.54 6.05
N MET A 206 0.62 -10.72 5.82
CA MET A 206 0.66 -11.41 4.52
C MET A 206 -0.07 -10.63 3.42
N ILE A 207 -0.99 -9.73 3.79
CA ILE A 207 -1.76 -8.90 2.85
C ILE A 207 -0.86 -8.08 1.91
N HIS A 208 0.31 -7.66 2.34
CA HIS A 208 1.26 -6.92 1.53
C HIS A 208 1.76 -7.74 0.35
N ASP A 209 2.14 -8.99 0.59
CA ASP A 209 2.68 -9.89 -0.43
C ASP A 209 1.56 -10.41 -1.33
N ILE A 210 0.38 -10.63 -0.77
CA ILE A 210 -0.85 -10.90 -1.52
C ILE A 210 -1.14 -9.78 -2.52
N ASP A 211 -1.10 -8.52 -2.08
CA ASP A 211 -1.36 -7.38 -2.96
C ASP A 211 -0.29 -7.23 -4.04
N ALA A 212 0.98 -7.43 -3.71
CA ALA A 212 2.08 -7.39 -4.67
C ALA A 212 1.95 -8.48 -5.74
N LEU A 213 1.57 -9.70 -5.36
CA LEU A 213 1.35 -10.81 -6.28
C LEU A 213 0.09 -10.60 -7.16
N ASN A 214 -0.98 -10.05 -6.58
CA ASN A 214 -2.16 -9.66 -7.35
C ASN A 214 -1.85 -8.51 -8.34
N TRP A 215 -0.94 -7.61 -7.99
CA TRP A 215 -0.47 -6.57 -8.90
C TRP A 215 0.32 -7.16 -10.08
N LEU A 216 1.08 -8.24 -9.83
CA LEU A 216 1.90 -8.91 -10.83
C LEU A 216 1.08 -9.84 -11.74
N PHE A 217 0.22 -10.70 -11.17
CA PHE A 217 -0.48 -11.78 -11.88
C PHE A 217 -1.97 -11.52 -12.11
N GLY A 218 -2.57 -10.52 -11.43
CA GLY A 218 -3.99 -10.23 -11.52
C GLY A 218 -4.84 -11.07 -10.56
N GLN A 219 -5.95 -11.60 -11.06
CA GLN A 219 -6.96 -12.34 -10.28
C GLN A 219 -6.47 -13.75 -9.93
N PRO A 220 -6.34 -14.12 -8.63
CA PRO A 220 -6.04 -15.49 -8.23
C PRO A 220 -7.25 -16.40 -8.44
N GLN A 221 -7.00 -17.69 -8.74
CA GLN A 221 -8.03 -18.72 -8.92
C GLN A 221 -8.22 -19.58 -7.67
N SER A 222 -7.14 -19.91 -6.98
CA SER A 222 -7.21 -20.69 -5.76
C SER A 222 -6.01 -20.45 -4.84
N ILE A 223 -6.19 -20.77 -3.56
CA ILE A 223 -5.14 -20.71 -2.56
C ILE A 223 -5.19 -21.94 -1.65
N TYR A 224 -4.00 -22.46 -1.30
CA TYR A 224 -3.79 -23.43 -0.25
C TYR A 224 -2.81 -22.89 0.77
N CYS A 225 -3.13 -22.98 2.04
CA CYS A 225 -2.31 -22.43 3.11
C CYS A 225 -2.18 -23.40 4.28
N ARG A 226 -0.96 -23.47 4.84
CA ARG A 226 -0.65 -24.13 6.11
C ARG A 226 0.10 -23.17 7.01
N GLY A 227 -0.02 -23.37 8.33
CA GLY A 227 0.60 -22.42 9.24
C GLY A 227 0.57 -22.85 10.68
N ARG A 228 0.97 -21.91 11.54
CA ARG A 228 1.01 -22.06 12.99
C ARG A 228 0.32 -20.88 13.65
N GLN A 229 -0.45 -21.16 14.69
CA GLN A 229 -1.03 -20.16 15.57
C GLN A 229 -0.07 -19.85 16.73
N SER A 230 0.02 -18.58 17.13
CA SER A 230 0.62 -18.17 18.41
C SER A 230 -0.37 -18.29 19.56
N ALA A 231 -1.65 -18.04 19.28
CA ALA A 231 -2.80 -18.19 20.17
C ALA A 231 -4.04 -18.59 19.35
N PRO A 232 -5.13 -19.07 19.98
CA PRO A 232 -6.35 -19.43 19.26
C PRO A 232 -6.85 -18.32 18.34
N GLY A 233 -7.01 -18.61 17.05
CA GLY A 233 -7.44 -17.66 16.01
C GLY A 233 -6.32 -16.73 15.48
N MET A 234 -5.13 -16.76 16.06
CA MET A 234 -3.97 -15.97 15.64
C MET A 234 -3.04 -16.80 14.76
N TRP A 235 -3.27 -16.78 13.45
CA TRP A 235 -2.37 -17.37 12.45
C TRP A 235 -1.23 -16.41 12.15
N ASP A 236 -0.05 -16.70 12.72
CA ASP A 236 1.11 -15.80 12.73
C ASP A 236 2.35 -16.36 12.02
N HIS A 237 2.27 -17.59 11.50
CA HIS A 237 3.20 -18.13 10.53
C HIS A 237 2.44 -18.89 9.45
N MET A 238 2.63 -18.52 8.19
CA MET A 238 1.91 -19.09 7.05
C MET A 238 2.87 -19.44 5.92
N LEU A 239 2.59 -20.60 5.30
CA LEU A 239 3.11 -21.01 4.02
C LEU A 239 1.93 -21.21 3.08
N ALA A 240 1.85 -20.43 2.01
CA ALA A 240 0.76 -20.49 1.06
C ALA A 240 1.25 -20.77 -0.36
N THR A 241 0.44 -21.49 -1.15
CA THR A 241 0.58 -21.59 -2.60
C THR A 241 -0.67 -21.02 -3.26
N VAL A 242 -0.49 -20.29 -4.34
CA VAL A 242 -1.55 -19.58 -5.06
C VAL A 242 -1.48 -19.96 -6.53
N ASP A 243 -2.62 -20.30 -7.09
CA ASP A 243 -2.79 -20.49 -8.53
C ASP A 243 -3.45 -19.24 -9.13
N TYR A 244 -2.80 -18.68 -10.14
CA TYR A 244 -3.32 -17.55 -10.92
C TYR A 244 -3.80 -17.97 -12.33
N GLY A 245 -3.70 -19.25 -12.66
CA GLY A 245 -3.98 -19.76 -14.02
C GLY A 245 -2.89 -19.41 -15.04
N SER A 246 -2.41 -18.17 -15.05
CA SER A 246 -1.26 -17.74 -15.86
C SER A 246 0.10 -18.04 -15.22
N GLY A 247 0.12 -18.38 -13.94
CA GLY A 247 1.30 -18.68 -13.15
C GLY A 247 0.92 -19.10 -11.73
N ALA A 248 1.93 -19.45 -10.94
CA ALA A 248 1.75 -19.83 -9.54
C ALA A 248 2.67 -19.02 -8.62
N ALA A 249 2.26 -18.85 -7.36
CA ALA A 249 3.09 -18.17 -6.38
C ALA A 249 3.17 -18.94 -5.06
N MET A 250 4.28 -18.73 -4.34
CA MET A 250 4.45 -19.12 -2.94
C MET A 250 4.57 -17.87 -2.07
N ILE A 251 3.99 -17.94 -0.88
CA ILE A 251 4.13 -16.89 0.14
C ILE A 251 4.59 -17.54 1.44
N GLU A 252 5.65 -16.99 2.05
CA GLU A 252 5.99 -17.22 3.44
C GLU A 252 5.82 -15.91 4.20
N ALA A 253 4.92 -15.89 5.20
CA ALA A 253 4.74 -14.75 6.08
C ALA A 253 4.79 -15.20 7.53
N SER A 254 5.54 -14.50 8.37
CA SER A 254 5.69 -14.87 9.77
C SER A 254 5.95 -13.66 10.67
N GLU A 255 5.24 -13.65 11.81
CA GLU A 255 5.53 -12.81 12.98
C GLU A 255 6.10 -13.62 14.14
N LEU A 256 6.45 -14.91 13.91
CA LEU A 256 6.95 -15.81 14.96
C LEU A 256 8.48 -15.94 14.94
N LEU A 257 9.21 -15.03 14.31
CA LEU A 257 10.65 -15.05 14.34
C LEU A 257 11.16 -14.63 15.74
N PRO A 258 12.34 -15.11 16.15
CA PRO A 258 12.95 -14.76 17.44
C PRO A 258 13.05 -13.25 17.64
N ARG A 259 13.09 -12.83 18.91
CA ARG A 259 13.40 -11.43 19.26
C ARG A 259 14.71 -11.03 18.58
N ASP A 260 14.76 -9.81 18.10
CA ASP A 260 15.93 -9.23 17.39
C ASP A 260 16.16 -9.81 15.97
N TYR A 261 15.28 -10.67 15.46
CA TYR A 261 15.33 -11.05 14.05
C TYR A 261 15.09 -9.82 13.16
N PRO A 262 15.99 -9.52 12.22
CA PRO A 262 15.86 -8.35 11.37
C PRO A 262 14.66 -8.51 10.43
N PHE A 263 13.84 -7.45 10.33
CA PHE A 263 12.75 -7.44 9.36
C PHE A 263 13.26 -7.79 7.98
N SER A 264 12.62 -8.75 7.34
CA SER A 264 13.05 -9.26 6.03
C SER A 264 11.85 -9.38 5.10
N MET A 265 12.03 -8.98 3.85
CA MET A 265 11.06 -9.21 2.78
C MET A 265 11.75 -9.52 1.46
N SER A 266 11.11 -10.30 0.61
CA SER A 266 11.60 -10.57 -0.73
C SER A 266 10.46 -10.76 -1.71
N LEU A 267 10.74 -10.46 -2.98
CA LEU A 267 9.90 -10.84 -4.11
C LEU A 267 10.80 -11.33 -5.23
N ILE A 268 10.61 -12.60 -5.59
CA ILE A 268 11.37 -13.28 -6.63
C ILE A 268 10.40 -13.68 -7.72
N VAL A 269 10.66 -13.33 -8.97
CA VAL A 269 9.79 -13.63 -10.10
C VAL A 269 10.58 -14.37 -11.17
N HIS A 270 10.07 -15.52 -11.59
CA HIS A 270 10.59 -16.29 -12.72
C HIS A 270 9.77 -15.98 -13.96
N CYS A 271 10.50 -15.65 -15.05
CA CYS A 271 9.96 -15.38 -16.36
C CYS A 271 10.60 -16.33 -17.40
N GLU A 272 10.01 -16.44 -18.58
CA GLU A 272 10.48 -17.35 -19.64
C GLU A 272 11.95 -17.14 -20.02
N GLY A 273 12.44 -15.90 -19.99
CA GLY A 273 13.81 -15.53 -20.38
C GLY A 273 14.74 -15.23 -19.20
N GLY A 274 14.29 -15.36 -17.94
CA GLY A 274 15.13 -15.02 -16.81
C GLY A 274 14.42 -14.97 -15.48
N ARG A 275 15.06 -14.32 -14.51
CA ARG A 275 14.57 -14.17 -13.15
C ARG A 275 14.90 -12.77 -12.65
N VAL A 276 14.01 -12.17 -11.88
CA VAL A 276 14.29 -10.93 -11.15
C VAL A 276 14.05 -11.15 -9.64
N GLU A 277 14.97 -10.64 -8.82
CA GLU A 277 14.97 -10.82 -7.37
C GLU A 277 15.06 -9.47 -6.66
N TYR A 278 14.11 -9.19 -5.81
CA TYR A 278 14.23 -8.19 -4.77
C TYR A 278 14.43 -8.86 -3.42
N LEU A 279 15.54 -8.53 -2.76
CA LEU A 279 15.88 -9.02 -1.43
C LEU A 279 16.12 -7.84 -0.52
N PHE A 280 15.35 -7.76 0.56
CA PHE A 280 15.51 -6.76 1.60
C PHE A 280 15.64 -7.43 2.96
N LYS A 281 16.62 -6.98 3.74
CA LYS A 281 16.81 -7.35 5.13
C LYS A 281 17.28 -6.11 5.87
N ALA A 282 16.49 -5.62 6.82
CA ALA A 282 16.83 -4.44 7.60
C ALA A 282 18.08 -4.66 8.46
N GLY A 283 18.74 -3.59 8.86
CA GLY A 283 19.84 -3.65 9.85
C GLY A 283 19.38 -4.00 11.26
N GLY A 284 18.07 -4.08 11.47
CA GLY A 284 17.45 -4.41 12.75
C GLY A 284 15.99 -4.81 12.59
N VAL A 285 15.21 -4.72 13.66
CA VAL A 285 13.87 -5.28 13.79
C VAL A 285 12.77 -4.51 13.02
N SER A 286 13.05 -3.30 12.60
CA SER A 286 12.11 -2.43 11.88
C SER A 286 12.62 -2.15 10.46
N VAL A 287 11.70 -1.97 9.55
CA VAL A 287 11.98 -1.75 8.12
C VAL A 287 12.77 -0.46 7.85
N GLU A 288 12.68 0.54 8.73
CA GLU A 288 13.41 1.80 8.61
C GLU A 288 14.88 1.70 9.06
N MET A 289 15.28 0.60 9.71
CA MET A 289 16.64 0.43 10.19
C MET A 289 17.59 0.08 9.03
N GLY A 290 18.38 1.04 8.60
CA GLY A 290 19.38 0.87 7.55
C GLY A 290 20.51 -0.09 7.92
N GLY A 291 21.42 -0.36 6.95
CA GLY A 291 22.65 -1.15 7.15
C GLY A 291 22.51 -2.66 6.90
N GLY A 292 21.39 -3.10 6.33
CA GLY A 292 21.14 -4.47 5.94
C GLY A 292 21.36 -4.74 4.44
N ILE A 293 20.57 -5.67 3.89
CA ILE A 293 20.55 -6.01 2.47
C ILE A 293 19.41 -5.22 1.78
N ASP A 294 19.70 -4.61 0.65
CA ASP A 294 18.72 -3.99 -0.25
C ASP A 294 19.22 -4.15 -1.68
N SER A 295 18.77 -5.22 -2.34
CA SER A 295 19.25 -5.57 -3.68
C SER A 295 18.09 -5.94 -4.61
N LEU A 296 18.14 -5.41 -5.82
CA LEU A 296 17.23 -5.76 -6.91
C LEU A 296 18.07 -6.15 -8.12
N THR A 297 18.04 -7.43 -8.50
CA THR A 297 18.92 -8.02 -9.50
C THR A 297 18.14 -8.81 -10.55
N VAL A 298 18.51 -8.65 -11.80
CA VAL A 298 18.01 -9.43 -12.94
C VAL A 298 19.05 -10.50 -13.32
N TYR A 299 18.58 -11.70 -13.58
CA TYR A 299 19.37 -12.84 -14.08
C TYR A 299 18.79 -13.28 -15.42
N GLU A 300 19.64 -13.26 -16.45
CA GLU A 300 19.36 -13.77 -17.78
C GLU A 300 20.44 -14.77 -18.19
N PRO A 301 20.25 -15.59 -19.22
CA PRO A 301 21.30 -16.50 -19.68
C PRO A 301 22.64 -15.78 -19.93
N GLY A 302 23.67 -16.19 -19.18
CA GLY A 302 25.02 -15.67 -19.31
C GLY A 302 25.30 -14.30 -18.69
N LYS A 303 24.32 -13.65 -18.04
CA LYS A 303 24.54 -12.35 -17.39
C LYS A 303 23.62 -12.14 -16.18
N ASN A 304 24.08 -11.31 -15.26
CA ASN A 304 23.25 -10.71 -14.23
C ASN A 304 23.61 -9.23 -14.05
N TYR A 305 22.66 -8.44 -13.61
CA TYR A 305 22.87 -7.01 -13.41
C TYR A 305 21.86 -6.43 -12.42
N PRO A 306 22.22 -5.37 -11.69
CA PRO A 306 21.26 -4.65 -10.85
C PRO A 306 20.20 -3.97 -11.72
N LEU A 307 18.92 -4.15 -11.37
CA LEU A 307 17.85 -3.40 -12.03
C LEU A 307 17.88 -1.95 -11.52
N PRO A 308 17.90 -0.94 -12.41
CA PRO A 308 17.78 0.46 -12.01
C PRO A 308 16.48 0.72 -11.26
N VAL A 309 16.56 1.39 -10.13
CA VAL A 309 15.41 1.80 -9.31
C VAL A 309 15.33 3.31 -9.31
N PRO A 310 14.39 3.91 -10.05
CA PRO A 310 14.11 5.34 -9.93
C PRO A 310 13.68 5.65 -8.48
N ASP A 311 14.16 6.78 -7.97
CA ASP A 311 13.83 7.26 -6.62
C ASP A 311 14.18 6.26 -5.48
N ARG A 312 15.22 5.41 -5.67
CA ARG A 312 15.70 4.51 -4.62
C ARG A 312 15.96 5.28 -3.32
N GLY A 313 15.48 4.72 -2.21
CA GLY A 313 15.58 5.35 -0.88
C GLY A 313 14.57 6.46 -0.63
N SER A 314 13.63 6.72 -1.55
CA SER A 314 12.50 7.59 -1.24
C SER A 314 11.53 6.91 -0.27
N ASP A 315 10.87 7.74 0.53
CA ASP A 315 9.89 7.29 1.51
C ASP A 315 8.58 6.88 0.82
N ALA A 316 8.28 5.58 0.79
CA ALA A 316 7.10 5.03 0.14
C ALA A 316 5.78 5.51 0.79
N TRP A 317 5.76 5.71 2.11
CA TRP A 317 4.59 6.24 2.81
C TRP A 317 4.36 7.71 2.49
N ALA A 318 5.43 8.50 2.42
CA ALA A 318 5.32 9.89 1.97
C ALA A 318 4.83 9.97 0.52
N ALA A 319 5.29 9.06 -0.37
CA ALA A 319 4.83 8.98 -1.75
C ALA A 319 3.35 8.59 -1.84
N GLU A 320 2.88 7.67 -1.00
CA GLU A 320 1.48 7.27 -0.88
C GLU A 320 0.58 8.44 -0.47
N VAL A 321 0.96 9.14 0.60
CA VAL A 321 0.23 10.33 1.08
C VAL A 321 0.22 11.43 0.02
N ALA A 322 1.36 11.67 -0.66
CA ALA A 322 1.46 12.66 -1.73
C ALA A 322 0.57 12.31 -2.93
N HIS A 323 0.50 11.03 -3.31
CA HIS A 323 -0.39 10.57 -4.38
C HIS A 323 -1.87 10.79 -4.04
N PHE A 324 -2.28 10.49 -2.80
CA PHE A 324 -3.65 10.77 -2.34
C PHE A 324 -3.98 12.26 -2.41
N VAL A 325 -3.09 13.12 -1.92
CA VAL A 325 -3.25 14.58 -1.99
C VAL A 325 -3.38 15.06 -3.43
N ASP A 326 -2.50 14.59 -4.32
CA ASP A 326 -2.53 14.93 -5.74
C ASP A 326 -3.87 14.54 -6.39
N CYS A 327 -4.38 13.33 -6.10
CA CYS A 327 -5.69 12.89 -6.56
C CYS A 327 -6.81 13.82 -6.10
N VAL A 328 -6.83 14.22 -4.81
CA VAL A 328 -7.87 15.09 -4.26
C VAL A 328 -7.76 16.51 -4.84
N GLN A 329 -6.57 17.11 -4.87
CA GLN A 329 -6.36 18.47 -5.34
C GLN A 329 -6.66 18.63 -6.83
N ASN A 330 -6.31 17.63 -7.64
CA ASN A 330 -6.51 17.65 -9.08
C ASN A 330 -7.81 16.97 -9.54
N GLN A 331 -8.67 16.56 -8.59
CA GLN A 331 -9.95 15.90 -8.87
C GLN A 331 -9.80 14.66 -9.80
N ARG A 332 -8.72 13.90 -9.61
CA ARG A 332 -8.43 12.67 -10.35
C ARG A 332 -8.61 11.46 -9.42
N PRO A 333 -9.47 10.48 -9.76
CA PRO A 333 -9.63 9.31 -8.90
C PRO A 333 -8.31 8.55 -8.75
N PRO A 334 -8.00 8.01 -7.56
CA PRO A 334 -6.84 7.15 -7.37
C PRO A 334 -6.89 5.93 -8.29
N THR A 335 -5.75 5.62 -8.93
CA THR A 335 -5.56 4.41 -9.75
C THR A 335 -4.68 3.37 -9.06
N ILE A 336 -4.06 3.76 -7.95
CA ILE A 336 -3.20 2.94 -7.09
C ILE A 336 -3.87 2.86 -5.71
N GLY A 337 -3.87 1.67 -5.09
CA GLY A 337 -4.54 1.46 -3.81
C GLY A 337 -6.06 1.61 -3.92
N THR A 338 -6.65 1.22 -5.05
CA THR A 338 -8.10 1.32 -5.24
C THR A 338 -8.84 0.35 -4.32
N PRO A 339 -10.09 0.68 -3.92
CA PRO A 339 -10.91 -0.23 -3.13
C PRO A 339 -11.06 -1.63 -3.76
N THR A 340 -11.14 -1.72 -5.09
CA THR A 340 -11.23 -3.00 -5.80
C THR A 340 -9.96 -3.83 -5.67
N GLN A 341 -8.78 -3.21 -5.81
CA GLN A 341 -7.49 -3.89 -5.60
C GLN A 341 -7.36 -4.40 -4.17
N ALA A 342 -7.68 -3.57 -3.19
CA ALA A 342 -7.59 -3.93 -1.78
C ALA A 342 -8.63 -4.99 -1.36
N ARG A 343 -9.84 -4.96 -1.92
CA ARG A 343 -10.86 -6.00 -1.74
C ARG A 343 -10.37 -7.36 -2.22
N LEU A 344 -9.72 -7.40 -3.38
CA LEU A 344 -9.14 -8.63 -3.92
C LEU A 344 -8.09 -9.21 -2.96
N ALA A 345 -7.22 -8.36 -2.40
CA ALA A 345 -6.24 -8.79 -1.42
C ALA A 345 -6.91 -9.35 -0.14
N VAL A 346 -7.98 -8.72 0.36
CA VAL A 346 -8.75 -9.23 1.50
C VAL A 346 -9.44 -10.55 1.16
N ALA A 347 -10.00 -10.70 -0.04
CA ALA A 347 -10.63 -11.95 -0.47
C ALA A 347 -9.63 -13.12 -0.47
N MET A 348 -8.43 -12.88 -0.98
CA MET A 348 -7.36 -13.89 -0.98
C MET A 348 -6.87 -14.22 0.43
N ALA A 349 -6.69 -13.21 1.30
CA ALA A 349 -6.30 -13.42 2.70
C ALA A 349 -7.37 -14.18 3.50
N ASN A 350 -8.65 -13.92 3.25
CA ASN A 350 -9.76 -14.70 3.83
C ASN A 350 -9.78 -16.14 3.28
N GLY A 351 -9.45 -16.34 1.99
CA GLY A 351 -9.24 -17.67 1.41
C GLY A 351 -8.09 -18.43 2.08
N ALA A 352 -6.96 -17.75 2.34
CA ALA A 352 -5.85 -18.34 3.08
C ALA A 352 -6.28 -18.77 4.49
N ARG A 353 -7.02 -17.92 5.22
CA ARG A 353 -7.57 -18.26 6.53
C ARG A 353 -8.49 -19.48 6.47
N ALA A 354 -9.41 -19.51 5.52
CA ALA A 354 -10.32 -20.65 5.34
C ALA A 354 -9.53 -21.94 5.05
N SER A 355 -8.45 -21.88 4.27
CA SER A 355 -7.56 -23.01 4.02
C SER A 355 -6.83 -23.47 5.29
N LEU A 356 -6.35 -22.54 6.12
CA LEU A 356 -5.72 -22.84 7.41
C LEU A 356 -6.67 -23.55 8.37
N GLU A 357 -7.93 -23.13 8.41
CA GLU A 357 -8.97 -23.68 9.28
C GLU A 357 -9.53 -24.99 8.76
N GLY A 358 -9.84 -25.06 7.47
CA GLY A 358 -10.48 -26.23 6.84
C GLY A 358 -9.51 -27.27 6.28
N GLY A 359 -8.26 -26.93 6.10
CA GLY A 359 -7.20 -27.84 5.64
C GLY A 359 -7.16 -28.12 4.15
N GLY A 360 -8.01 -27.50 3.33
CA GLY A 360 -8.12 -27.74 1.89
C GLY A 360 -7.71 -26.57 1.01
N VAL A 361 -7.72 -26.79 -0.30
CA VAL A 361 -7.62 -25.74 -1.32
C VAL A 361 -8.94 -24.94 -1.33
N ILE A 362 -8.82 -23.63 -1.36
CA ILE A 362 -9.96 -22.71 -1.47
C ILE A 362 -9.97 -22.08 -2.85
N SER A 363 -11.07 -22.30 -3.57
CA SER A 363 -11.33 -21.59 -4.83
C SER A 363 -11.69 -20.13 -4.55
N LEU A 364 -11.11 -19.22 -5.33
CA LEU A 364 -11.34 -17.78 -5.22
C LEU A 364 -12.20 -17.34 -6.42
N PRO A 365 -13.44 -16.90 -6.19
CA PRO A 365 -14.30 -16.47 -7.27
C PRO A 365 -13.71 -15.23 -7.97
N ALA A 366 -14.01 -15.09 -9.25
CA ALA A 366 -13.68 -13.87 -9.98
C ALA A 366 -14.28 -12.65 -9.24
N SER A 367 -13.52 -11.55 -9.18
CA SER A 367 -14.08 -10.28 -8.67
C SER A 367 -15.22 -9.82 -9.59
N PRO A 368 -16.33 -9.34 -9.03
CA PRO A 368 -17.46 -8.85 -9.81
C PRO A 368 -17.10 -7.62 -10.65
#